data_2624038b070e3b407f61d65357cd6a19
#
_entry.id   2624038b070e3b407f61d65357cd6a19
#
_cell.length_a   1.000
_cell.length_b   1.000
_cell.length_c   1.000
_cell.angle_alpha   90.00
_cell.angle_beta   90.00
_cell.angle_gamma   90.00
#
_symmetry.space_group_name_H-M   'P 1'
#
loop_
_entity.id
_entity.type
_entity.pdbx_description
1 polymer ?
#
loop_
_entity_poly.entity_id
_entity_poly.type
_entity_poly.pdbx_seq_one_letter_code
_entity_poly.pdbx_strand_id
1 'polypeptide(L)'
;MFFSKPLTKKGGNGMTAFLGELIGTMILIVFGAGVVGGVLLKKSKAEGSGWIVITVGWGLGVAMGAYAVGTFSGAHLNPALTIALATIGDFPWADVPGYILAQLLGAMIGATIVYFQYLPHWKETEDAGAKLGVFATAPAIRHPLSNLTSEIIGTFILVLGILMIGANEFTEGLNPLIVGALIIAIGLSLGGTTGYAINPARDLGPRIAHFLLPISGKGSSDWSYAWVPIVGPIVGGVFGALFYQQFFTGTNSIAFWIVGAVIIAIFLGAQLTLNQDSKVNVKQGNINRA
;
A
#
# COMPACT_ATOMS: atom_id res chain seq x y z
N MET A 1 -12.82 -13.92 -10.03
CA MET A 1 -13.03 -14.26 -8.60
C MET A 1 -11.67 -14.69 -8.06
N PHE A 2 -11.05 -13.93 -7.16
CA PHE A 2 -9.63 -14.02 -6.80
C PHE A 2 -9.20 -15.33 -6.19
N PHE A 3 -10.07 -15.89 -5.40
CA PHE A 3 -9.97 -17.22 -4.81
C PHE A 3 -11.36 -17.85 -4.91
N SER A 4 -11.46 -19.16 -5.08
CA SER A 4 -12.70 -19.91 -4.97
C SER A 4 -13.54 -19.33 -3.81
N LYS A 5 -14.89 -19.22 -3.99
CA LYS A 5 -15.81 -18.74 -2.95
C LYS A 5 -15.30 -19.08 -1.57
N PRO A 6 -15.21 -18.11 -0.62
CA PRO A 6 -14.75 -18.41 0.72
C PRO A 6 -15.52 -19.63 1.23
N LEU A 7 -14.78 -20.58 1.80
CA LEU A 7 -15.39 -21.77 2.39
C LEU A 7 -16.23 -21.32 3.58
N THR A 8 -17.50 -21.00 3.34
CA THR A 8 -18.49 -20.80 4.40
C THR A 8 -18.73 -22.13 5.07
N LYS A 9 -17.81 -22.59 5.93
CA LYS A 9 -18.11 -23.65 6.87
C LYS A 9 -19.10 -23.11 7.91
N LYS A 10 -20.36 -23.40 7.72
CA LYS A 10 -21.35 -23.31 8.79
C LYS A 10 -20.91 -24.25 9.91
N GLY A 11 -20.61 -23.70 11.08
CA GLY A 11 -20.52 -24.42 12.34
C GLY A 11 -19.18 -25.13 12.58
N GLY A 12 -18.22 -24.41 13.17
CA GLY A 12 -16.99 -24.96 13.74
C GLY A 12 -16.05 -23.82 14.14
N ASN A 13 -15.20 -24.02 15.14
CA ASN A 13 -14.17 -23.09 15.61
C ASN A 13 -13.08 -22.84 14.54
N GLY A 14 -13.47 -22.42 13.32
CA GLY A 14 -12.59 -22.17 12.18
C GLY A 14 -12.21 -20.69 12.03
N MET A 15 -11.21 -20.43 11.20
CA MET A 15 -10.78 -19.07 10.85
C MET A 15 -11.93 -18.30 10.19
N THR A 16 -12.28 -17.14 10.75
CA THR A 16 -13.24 -16.20 10.16
C THR A 16 -12.57 -15.33 9.11
N ALA A 17 -13.34 -14.71 8.20
CA ALA A 17 -12.79 -13.75 7.25
C ALA A 17 -12.06 -12.59 7.94
N PHE A 18 -12.57 -12.10 9.07
CA PHE A 18 -11.91 -11.09 9.89
C PHE A 18 -10.52 -11.55 10.37
N LEU A 19 -10.41 -12.75 10.93
CA LEU A 19 -9.12 -13.30 11.35
C LEU A 19 -8.20 -13.56 10.16
N GLY A 20 -8.75 -13.96 9.02
CA GLY A 20 -8.00 -14.10 7.77
C GLY A 20 -7.36 -12.78 7.35
N GLU A 21 -8.13 -11.69 7.26
CA GLU A 21 -7.59 -10.37 6.91
C GLU A 21 -6.55 -9.87 7.93
N LEU A 22 -6.79 -10.09 9.23
CA LEU A 22 -5.86 -9.71 10.28
C LEU A 22 -4.53 -10.47 10.16
N ILE A 23 -4.58 -11.79 10.06
CA ILE A 23 -3.37 -12.63 9.99
C ILE A 23 -2.64 -12.42 8.66
N GLY A 24 -3.35 -12.37 7.55
CA GLY A 24 -2.74 -12.14 6.23
C GLY A 24 -2.03 -10.79 6.14
N THR A 25 -2.66 -9.72 6.67
CA THR A 25 -2.03 -8.39 6.70
C THR A 25 -0.86 -8.36 7.69
N MET A 26 -0.96 -9.04 8.82
CA MET A 26 0.18 -9.19 9.74
C MET A 26 1.38 -9.84 9.04
N ILE A 27 1.17 -10.94 8.31
CA ILE A 27 2.24 -11.63 7.55
C ILE A 27 2.84 -10.70 6.49
N LEU A 28 1.98 -10.01 5.71
CA LEU A 28 2.41 -9.04 4.72
C LEU A 28 3.35 -7.99 5.33
N ILE A 29 2.99 -7.42 6.48
CA ILE A 29 3.80 -6.39 7.13
C ILE A 29 5.08 -6.97 7.75
N VAL A 30 5.03 -8.17 8.33
CA VAL A 30 6.25 -8.81 8.87
C VAL A 30 7.32 -8.94 7.79
N PHE A 31 6.96 -9.41 6.59
CA PHE A 31 7.92 -9.52 5.48
C PHE A 31 8.26 -8.15 4.88
N GLY A 32 7.27 -7.32 4.61
CA GLY A 32 7.45 -6.03 3.94
C GLY A 32 8.20 -5.00 4.79
N ALA A 33 7.79 -4.76 6.01
CA ALA A 33 8.52 -3.89 6.94
C ALA A 33 9.84 -4.55 7.40
N GLY A 34 9.85 -5.87 7.53
CA GLY A 34 11.05 -6.64 7.88
C GLY A 34 12.18 -6.47 6.87
N VAL A 35 11.89 -6.57 5.57
CA VAL A 35 12.92 -6.35 4.54
C VAL A 35 13.42 -4.91 4.54
N VAL A 36 12.52 -3.92 4.76
CA VAL A 36 12.93 -2.52 4.87
C VAL A 36 13.83 -2.30 6.08
N GLY A 37 13.49 -2.91 7.23
CA GLY A 37 14.35 -2.91 8.42
C GLY A 37 15.74 -3.50 8.13
N GLY A 38 15.79 -4.59 7.38
CA GLY A 38 17.04 -5.19 6.93
C GLY A 38 17.91 -4.24 6.09
N VAL A 39 17.28 -3.52 5.17
CA VAL A 39 17.98 -2.63 4.22
C VAL A 39 18.40 -1.30 4.86
N LEU A 40 17.55 -0.71 5.72
CA LEU A 40 17.76 0.65 6.23
C LEU A 40 18.46 0.71 7.58
N LEU A 41 18.26 -0.29 8.45
CA LEU A 41 18.82 -0.23 9.80
C LEU A 41 20.30 -0.62 9.83
N LYS A 42 21.08 0.13 10.60
CA LYS A 42 22.52 -0.05 10.74
C LYS A 42 22.88 -1.42 11.34
N LYS A 43 24.00 -1.96 10.90
CA LYS A 43 24.55 -3.26 11.33
C LYS A 43 23.67 -4.46 11.00
N SER A 44 22.65 -4.29 10.17
CA SER A 44 21.91 -5.40 9.57
C SER A 44 22.79 -6.09 8.52
N LYS A 45 22.66 -7.41 8.35
CA LYS A 45 23.37 -8.14 7.29
C LYS A 45 22.94 -7.73 5.87
N ALA A 46 21.75 -7.14 5.73
CA ALA A 46 21.20 -6.64 4.47
C ALA A 46 21.33 -5.11 4.33
N GLU A 47 22.04 -4.43 5.25
CA GLU A 47 22.23 -2.97 5.20
C GLU A 47 22.73 -2.53 3.83
N GLY A 48 22.02 -1.55 3.24
CA GLY A 48 22.37 -0.94 1.96
C GLY A 48 22.16 -1.84 0.73
N SER A 49 21.47 -3.00 0.84
CA SER A 49 21.25 -3.91 -0.29
C SER A 49 20.30 -3.38 -1.38
N GLY A 50 19.61 -2.27 -1.12
CA GLY A 50 18.99 -1.45 -2.14
C GLY A 50 17.51 -1.72 -2.41
N TRP A 51 16.96 -0.93 -3.37
CA TRP A 51 15.52 -0.86 -3.66
C TRP A 51 14.94 -2.17 -4.22
N ILE A 52 15.71 -2.91 -5.02
CA ILE A 52 15.27 -4.19 -5.60
C ILE A 52 14.94 -5.19 -4.49
N VAL A 53 15.78 -5.27 -3.45
CA VAL A 53 15.57 -6.18 -2.31
C VAL A 53 14.27 -5.82 -1.58
N ILE A 54 14.03 -4.51 -1.36
CA ILE A 54 12.78 -4.02 -0.75
C ILE A 54 11.57 -4.43 -1.58
N THR A 55 11.59 -4.20 -2.90
CA THR A 55 10.44 -4.49 -3.76
C THR A 55 10.13 -5.98 -3.85
N VAL A 56 11.16 -6.82 -3.95
CA VAL A 56 11.01 -8.27 -3.93
C VAL A 56 10.44 -8.75 -2.59
N GLY A 57 10.95 -8.23 -1.47
CA GLY A 57 10.45 -8.59 -0.14
C GLY A 57 8.98 -8.23 0.07
N TRP A 58 8.53 -7.04 -0.40
CA TRP A 58 7.12 -6.66 -0.34
C TRP A 58 6.23 -7.56 -1.19
N GLY A 59 6.65 -7.88 -2.43
CA GLY A 59 5.87 -8.76 -3.30
C GLY A 59 5.75 -10.17 -2.75
N LEU A 60 6.83 -10.73 -2.22
CA LEU A 60 6.80 -12.02 -1.53
C LEU A 60 5.95 -11.97 -0.25
N GLY A 61 5.98 -10.86 0.49
CA GLY A 61 5.12 -10.64 1.66
C GLY A 61 3.64 -10.69 1.31
N VAL A 62 3.23 -10.03 0.21
CA VAL A 62 1.86 -10.10 -0.30
C VAL A 62 1.49 -11.54 -0.70
N ALA A 63 2.36 -12.21 -1.44
CA ALA A 63 2.12 -13.59 -1.86
C ALA A 63 1.94 -14.54 -0.66
N MET A 64 2.82 -14.43 0.35
CA MET A 64 2.74 -15.26 1.56
C MET A 64 1.49 -14.97 2.38
N GLY A 65 1.12 -13.70 2.54
CA GLY A 65 -0.15 -13.32 3.17
C GLY A 65 -1.35 -13.92 2.42
N ALA A 66 -1.36 -13.81 1.10
CA ALA A 66 -2.42 -14.35 0.27
C ALA A 66 -2.51 -15.89 0.32
N TYR A 67 -1.39 -16.60 0.30
CA TYR A 67 -1.36 -18.06 0.50
C TYR A 67 -1.93 -18.47 1.86
N ALA A 68 -1.59 -17.72 2.90
CA ALA A 68 -2.02 -18.05 4.25
C ALA A 68 -3.54 -17.98 4.45
N VAL A 69 -4.22 -17.01 3.80
CA VAL A 69 -5.62 -16.69 4.14
C VAL A 69 -6.58 -16.60 2.97
N GLY A 70 -6.11 -16.81 1.74
CA GLY A 70 -6.93 -16.61 0.54
C GLY A 70 -8.22 -17.43 0.52
N THR A 71 -8.18 -18.66 1.01
CA THR A 71 -9.35 -19.56 1.09
C THR A 71 -10.35 -19.17 2.21
N PHE A 72 -9.97 -18.29 3.13
CA PHE A 72 -10.80 -17.88 4.27
C PHE A 72 -11.43 -16.50 4.05
N SER A 73 -10.65 -15.52 3.61
CA SER A 73 -11.10 -14.13 3.46
C SER A 73 -11.11 -13.61 2.01
N GLY A 74 -10.51 -14.35 1.07
CA GLY A 74 -10.19 -13.83 -0.25
C GLY A 74 -8.90 -12.99 -0.28
N ALA A 75 -8.25 -12.81 0.88
CA ALA A 75 -6.98 -12.11 1.04
C ALA A 75 -6.93 -10.72 0.38
N HIS A 76 -7.85 -9.84 0.74
CA HIS A 76 -7.79 -8.45 0.27
C HIS A 76 -6.54 -7.75 0.81
N LEU A 77 -6.25 -7.87 2.11
CA LEU A 77 -5.09 -7.36 2.84
C LEU A 77 -4.82 -5.86 2.59
N ASN A 78 -5.83 -5.15 2.08
CA ASN A 78 -5.71 -3.78 1.58
C ASN A 78 -7.08 -3.09 1.59
N PRO A 79 -7.27 -1.99 2.36
CA PRO A 79 -8.51 -1.23 2.36
C PRO A 79 -8.90 -0.68 0.99
N ALA A 80 -7.93 -0.24 0.18
CA ALA A 80 -8.21 0.30 -1.15
C ALA A 80 -8.76 -0.77 -2.09
N LEU A 81 -8.23 -2.01 -2.04
CA LEU A 81 -8.77 -3.13 -2.79
C LEU A 81 -10.16 -3.53 -2.30
N THR A 82 -10.37 -3.58 -0.98
CA THR A 82 -11.65 -3.91 -0.38
C THR A 82 -12.76 -2.94 -0.83
N ILE A 83 -12.48 -1.62 -0.78
CA ILE A 83 -13.41 -0.57 -1.23
C ILE A 83 -13.62 -0.66 -2.74
N ALA A 84 -12.58 -0.89 -3.52
CA ALA A 84 -12.66 -1.00 -4.97
C ALA A 84 -13.57 -2.15 -5.40
N LEU A 85 -13.42 -3.33 -4.81
CA LEU A 85 -14.29 -4.49 -5.07
C LEU A 85 -15.74 -4.23 -4.64
N ALA A 86 -15.94 -3.56 -3.51
CA ALA A 86 -17.28 -3.18 -3.08
C ALA A 86 -17.94 -2.18 -4.04
N THR A 87 -17.16 -1.24 -4.61
CA THR A 87 -17.66 -0.25 -5.57
C THR A 87 -18.21 -0.89 -6.84
N ILE A 88 -17.61 -2.00 -7.29
CA ILE A 88 -18.06 -2.72 -8.49
C ILE A 88 -19.04 -3.85 -8.19
N GLY A 89 -19.43 -4.04 -6.93
CA GLY A 89 -20.40 -5.06 -6.51
C GLY A 89 -19.84 -6.46 -6.28
N ASP A 90 -18.52 -6.62 -6.36
CA ASP A 90 -17.84 -7.92 -6.15
C ASP A 90 -17.62 -8.23 -4.66
N PHE A 91 -17.88 -7.27 -3.77
CA PHE A 91 -17.78 -7.42 -2.33
C PHE A 91 -18.91 -6.67 -1.59
N PRO A 92 -19.51 -7.25 -0.54
CA PRO A 92 -20.59 -6.59 0.21
C PRO A 92 -20.09 -5.38 1.00
N TRP A 93 -20.74 -4.22 0.87
CA TRP A 93 -20.42 -3.03 1.65
C TRP A 93 -20.54 -3.23 3.15
N ALA A 94 -21.43 -4.12 3.60
CA ALA A 94 -21.62 -4.44 5.02
C ALA A 94 -20.34 -5.04 5.66
N ASP A 95 -19.50 -5.72 4.88
CA ASP A 95 -18.29 -6.38 5.36
C ASP A 95 -17.05 -5.47 5.29
N VAL A 96 -17.11 -4.37 4.53
CA VAL A 96 -15.98 -3.44 4.32
C VAL A 96 -15.40 -2.91 5.63
N PRO A 97 -16.20 -2.42 6.62
CA PRO A 97 -15.63 -1.92 7.88
C PRO A 97 -14.88 -2.99 8.67
N GLY A 98 -15.39 -4.22 8.69
CA GLY A 98 -14.76 -5.35 9.35
C GLY A 98 -13.41 -5.70 8.74
N TYR A 99 -13.31 -5.73 7.41
CA TYR A 99 -12.06 -5.99 6.70
C TYR A 99 -11.02 -4.88 6.96
N ILE A 100 -11.40 -3.62 6.86
CA ILE A 100 -10.49 -2.49 7.10
C ILE A 100 -9.95 -2.52 8.54
N LEU A 101 -10.79 -2.78 9.52
CA LEU A 101 -10.37 -2.89 10.92
C LEU A 101 -9.40 -4.05 11.12
N ALA A 102 -9.70 -5.23 10.56
CA ALA A 102 -8.82 -6.40 10.64
C ALA A 102 -7.46 -6.13 10.00
N GLN A 103 -7.45 -5.52 8.82
CA GLN A 103 -6.23 -5.14 8.09
C GLN A 103 -5.37 -4.14 8.89
N LEU A 104 -5.98 -3.11 9.48
CA LEU A 104 -5.26 -2.14 10.31
C LEU A 104 -4.65 -2.79 11.56
N LEU A 105 -5.42 -3.61 12.27
CA LEU A 105 -4.93 -4.33 13.45
C LEU A 105 -3.81 -5.31 13.08
N GLY A 106 -3.97 -6.07 12.00
CA GLY A 106 -2.95 -6.97 11.48
C GLY A 106 -1.66 -6.24 11.13
N ALA A 107 -1.77 -5.08 10.47
CA ALA A 107 -0.63 -4.25 10.13
C ALA A 107 0.11 -3.70 11.38
N MET A 108 -0.62 -3.26 12.40
CA MET A 108 -0.02 -2.82 13.67
C MET A 108 0.73 -3.95 14.37
N ILE A 109 0.12 -5.15 14.42
CA ILE A 109 0.75 -6.32 15.02
C ILE A 109 2.02 -6.71 14.24
N GLY A 110 1.95 -6.79 12.90
CA GLY A 110 3.10 -7.09 12.05
C GLY A 110 4.25 -6.10 12.26
N ALA A 111 3.96 -4.81 12.31
CA ALA A 111 4.94 -3.76 12.59
C ALA A 111 5.57 -3.91 13.98
N THR A 112 4.77 -4.28 14.99
CA THR A 112 5.26 -4.53 16.34
C THR A 112 6.20 -5.74 16.38
N ILE A 113 5.91 -6.80 15.64
CA ILE A 113 6.80 -7.96 15.50
C ILE A 113 8.15 -7.52 14.87
N VAL A 114 8.10 -6.70 13.81
CA VAL A 114 9.33 -6.17 13.18
C VAL A 114 10.12 -5.28 14.14
N TYR A 115 9.45 -4.47 14.99
CA TYR A 115 10.12 -3.72 16.04
C TYR A 115 10.95 -4.63 16.97
N PHE A 116 10.38 -5.74 17.44
CA PHE A 116 11.09 -6.69 18.29
C PHE A 116 12.19 -7.45 17.55
N GLN A 117 11.99 -7.79 16.26
CA GLN A 117 12.98 -8.46 15.43
C GLN A 117 14.28 -7.64 15.31
N TYR A 118 14.17 -6.29 15.23
CA TYR A 118 15.31 -5.39 15.08
C TYR A 118 15.67 -4.63 16.37
N LEU A 119 15.31 -5.13 17.55
CA LEU A 119 15.40 -4.41 18.80
C LEU A 119 16.77 -3.73 19.06
N PRO A 120 17.93 -4.39 18.89
CA PRO A 120 19.23 -3.75 19.09
C PRO A 120 19.58 -2.73 18.00
N HIS A 121 19.06 -2.89 16.78
CA HIS A 121 19.41 -2.06 15.63
C HIS A 121 18.86 -0.64 15.72
N TRP A 122 17.77 -0.42 16.48
CA TRP A 122 17.19 0.91 16.66
C TRP A 122 18.14 1.91 17.31
N LYS A 123 18.97 1.48 18.23
CA LYS A 123 19.98 2.34 18.88
C LYS A 123 21.15 2.63 17.96
N GLU A 124 21.54 1.67 17.13
CA GLU A 124 22.66 1.78 16.19
C GLU A 124 22.34 2.68 14.98
N THR A 125 21.07 2.92 14.70
CA THR A 125 20.60 3.76 13.59
C THR A 125 20.30 5.15 14.10
N GLU A 126 21.07 6.16 13.69
CA GLU A 126 20.83 7.56 14.10
C GLU A 126 19.74 8.23 13.27
N ASP A 127 19.63 7.87 11.97
CA ASP A 127 18.68 8.47 11.03
C ASP A 127 17.23 8.13 11.41
N ALA A 128 16.50 9.15 11.87
CA ALA A 128 15.09 9.06 12.23
C ALA A 128 14.19 8.77 11.00
N GLY A 129 14.59 9.25 9.81
CA GLY A 129 13.90 8.96 8.55
C GLY A 129 14.00 7.48 8.18
N ALA A 130 15.16 6.87 8.33
CA ALA A 130 15.36 5.44 8.13
C ALA A 130 14.50 4.61 9.10
N LYS A 131 14.39 5.03 10.37
CA LYS A 131 13.53 4.38 11.36
C LYS A 131 12.05 4.46 10.97
N LEU A 132 11.57 5.64 10.58
CA LEU A 132 10.21 5.82 10.10
C LEU A 132 9.97 4.99 8.82
N GLY A 133 10.94 4.96 7.90
CA GLY A 133 10.86 4.23 6.64
C GLY A 133 10.63 2.73 6.78
N VAL A 134 11.02 2.12 7.91
CA VAL A 134 10.69 0.71 8.22
C VAL A 134 9.18 0.52 8.40
N PHE A 135 8.47 1.52 8.89
CA PHE A 135 7.05 1.45 9.22
C PHE A 135 6.16 2.06 8.14
N ALA A 136 6.44 3.28 7.74
CA ALA A 136 5.56 4.09 6.90
C ALA A 136 6.29 4.63 5.67
N THR A 137 5.53 4.96 4.63
CA THR A 137 6.08 5.57 3.43
C THR A 137 6.30 7.07 3.62
N ALA A 138 7.34 7.57 2.95
CA ALA A 138 7.63 8.99 2.86
C ALA A 138 8.06 9.30 1.40
N PRO A 139 7.73 10.49 0.88
CA PRO A 139 8.10 10.83 -0.48
C PRO A 139 9.58 11.19 -0.59
N ALA A 140 10.21 10.81 -1.71
CA ALA A 140 11.56 11.27 -2.04
C ALA A 140 11.61 12.79 -2.21
N ILE A 141 10.58 13.37 -2.83
CA ILE A 141 10.36 14.81 -2.95
C ILE A 141 8.98 15.14 -2.40
N ARG A 142 8.91 16.01 -1.40
CA ARG A 142 7.64 16.37 -0.76
C ARG A 142 6.90 17.43 -1.59
N HIS A 143 5.95 16.95 -2.38
CA HIS A 143 4.97 17.78 -3.09
C HIS A 143 3.60 17.08 -3.01
N PRO A 144 2.69 17.49 -2.12
CA PRO A 144 1.51 16.71 -1.73
C PRO A 144 0.65 16.24 -2.90
N LEU A 145 0.35 17.12 -3.88
CA LEU A 145 -0.47 16.76 -5.04
C LEU A 145 0.26 15.81 -6.01
N SER A 146 1.57 15.97 -6.22
CA SER A 146 2.34 15.02 -7.03
C SER A 146 2.48 13.67 -6.34
N ASN A 147 2.66 13.67 -5.02
CA ASN A 147 2.73 12.44 -4.25
C ASN A 147 1.36 11.72 -4.25
N LEU A 148 0.26 12.45 -4.13
CA LEU A 148 -1.10 11.92 -4.28
C LEU A 148 -1.29 11.30 -5.68
N THR A 149 -0.86 12.00 -6.73
CA THR A 149 -0.88 11.50 -8.12
C THR A 149 -0.14 10.15 -8.24
N SER A 150 1.05 10.04 -7.65
CA SER A 150 1.84 8.79 -7.66
C SER A 150 1.11 7.63 -6.98
N GLU A 151 0.50 7.87 -5.82
CA GLU A 151 -0.26 6.84 -5.10
C GLU A 151 -1.55 6.44 -5.85
N ILE A 152 -2.22 7.39 -6.51
CA ILE A 152 -3.37 7.11 -7.40
C ILE A 152 -2.94 6.20 -8.54
N ILE A 153 -1.87 6.54 -9.26
CA ILE A 153 -1.37 5.75 -10.39
C ILE A 153 -0.97 4.35 -9.93
N GLY A 154 -0.18 4.23 -8.87
CA GLY A 154 0.29 2.94 -8.35
C GLY A 154 -0.86 2.03 -7.96
N THR A 155 -1.88 2.55 -7.29
CA THR A 155 -3.03 1.75 -6.85
C THR A 155 -4.03 1.49 -7.97
N PHE A 156 -4.17 2.40 -8.93
CA PHE A 156 -4.89 2.14 -10.17
C PHE A 156 -4.33 0.90 -10.88
N ILE A 157 -3.02 0.86 -11.11
CA ILE A 157 -2.35 -0.29 -11.74
C ILE A 157 -2.48 -1.55 -10.88
N LEU A 158 -2.41 -1.43 -9.55
CA LEU A 158 -2.59 -2.56 -8.65
C LEU A 158 -3.96 -3.21 -8.83
N VAL A 159 -5.04 -2.44 -8.66
CA VAL A 159 -6.40 -3.00 -8.69
C VAL A 159 -6.78 -3.47 -10.09
N LEU A 160 -6.46 -2.69 -11.13
CA LEU A 160 -6.65 -3.11 -12.51
C LEU A 160 -5.90 -4.41 -12.81
N GLY A 161 -4.62 -4.49 -12.44
CA GLY A 161 -3.78 -5.67 -12.65
C GLY A 161 -4.31 -6.89 -11.91
N ILE A 162 -4.76 -6.71 -10.68
CA ILE A 162 -5.41 -7.74 -9.90
C ILE A 162 -6.66 -8.28 -10.64
N LEU A 163 -7.57 -7.44 -11.11
CA LEU A 163 -8.78 -7.85 -11.82
C LEU A 163 -8.45 -8.54 -13.16
N MET A 164 -7.44 -8.04 -13.88
CA MET A 164 -6.96 -8.66 -15.12
C MET A 164 -6.34 -10.04 -14.87
N ILE A 165 -5.54 -10.18 -13.81
CA ILE A 165 -4.99 -11.48 -13.39
C ILE A 165 -6.13 -12.45 -13.05
N GLY A 166 -7.13 -11.98 -12.29
CA GLY A 166 -8.27 -12.79 -11.89
C GLY A 166 -9.17 -13.28 -13.05
N ALA A 167 -9.06 -12.63 -14.22
CA ALA A 167 -9.76 -13.07 -15.44
C ALA A 167 -9.05 -14.21 -16.18
N ASN A 168 -7.85 -14.61 -15.76
CA ASN A 168 -7.08 -15.69 -16.37
C ASN A 168 -7.17 -16.97 -15.55
N GLU A 169 -7.05 -18.11 -16.23
CA GLU A 169 -6.92 -19.41 -15.61
C GLU A 169 -5.44 -19.74 -15.38
N PHE A 170 -5.10 -20.08 -14.16
CA PHE A 170 -3.76 -20.51 -13.80
C PHE A 170 -3.80 -21.90 -13.16
N THR A 171 -2.66 -22.58 -13.18
CA THR A 171 -2.48 -23.78 -12.35
C THR A 171 -2.81 -23.45 -10.88
N GLU A 172 -3.52 -24.36 -10.23
CA GLU A 172 -3.92 -24.20 -8.83
C GLU A 172 -2.74 -23.77 -7.95
N GLY A 173 -2.96 -22.76 -7.11
CA GLY A 173 -1.94 -22.20 -6.22
C GLY A 173 -1.01 -21.16 -6.85
N LEU A 174 -1.01 -20.92 -8.15
CA LEU A 174 -0.07 -19.95 -8.77
C LEU A 174 -0.50 -18.48 -8.60
N ASN A 175 -1.81 -18.22 -8.49
CA ASN A 175 -2.36 -16.85 -8.45
C ASN A 175 -1.71 -15.93 -7.39
N PRO A 176 -1.53 -16.32 -6.11
CA PRO A 176 -0.89 -15.45 -5.13
C PRO A 176 0.54 -15.04 -5.51
N LEU A 177 1.30 -15.92 -6.13
CA LEU A 177 2.66 -15.61 -6.58
C LEU A 177 2.65 -14.59 -7.72
N ILE A 178 1.71 -14.70 -8.66
CA ILE A 178 1.56 -13.73 -9.76
C ILE A 178 1.14 -12.36 -9.22
N VAL A 179 0.23 -12.31 -8.23
CA VAL A 179 -0.11 -11.05 -7.54
C VAL A 179 1.13 -10.47 -6.84
N GLY A 180 1.94 -11.31 -6.19
CA GLY A 180 3.22 -10.88 -5.63
C GLY A 180 4.16 -10.30 -6.69
N ALA A 181 4.24 -10.90 -7.87
CA ALA A 181 5.04 -10.39 -8.99
C ALA A 181 4.51 -9.02 -9.49
N LEU A 182 3.18 -8.81 -9.51
CA LEU A 182 2.59 -7.50 -9.81
C LEU A 182 3.06 -6.44 -8.80
N ILE A 183 3.09 -6.76 -7.49
CA ILE A 183 3.60 -5.85 -6.45
C ILE A 183 5.07 -5.51 -6.70
N ILE A 184 5.90 -6.49 -7.04
CA ILE A 184 7.32 -6.26 -7.40
C ILE A 184 7.42 -5.30 -8.59
N ALA A 185 6.65 -5.54 -9.66
CA ALA A 185 6.65 -4.71 -10.86
C ALA A 185 6.26 -3.25 -10.55
N ILE A 186 5.20 -3.04 -9.74
CA ILE A 186 4.78 -1.71 -9.29
C ILE A 186 5.90 -1.05 -8.46
N GLY A 187 6.49 -1.77 -7.51
CA GLY A 187 7.56 -1.25 -6.67
C GLY A 187 8.80 -0.82 -7.47
N LEU A 188 9.21 -1.62 -8.44
CA LEU A 188 10.35 -1.34 -9.32
C LEU A 188 10.07 -0.15 -10.25
N SER A 189 8.87 -0.04 -10.80
CA SER A 189 8.54 0.92 -11.86
C SER A 189 7.93 2.22 -11.35
N LEU A 190 7.12 2.16 -10.30
CA LEU A 190 6.30 3.28 -9.82
C LEU A 190 6.61 3.67 -8.36
N GLY A 191 7.40 2.88 -7.64
CA GLY A 191 7.63 3.07 -6.21
C GLY A 191 8.66 4.15 -5.85
N GLY A 192 9.48 4.58 -6.78
CA GLY A 192 10.61 5.48 -6.50
C GLY A 192 10.22 6.88 -6.01
N THR A 193 9.00 7.32 -6.23
CA THR A 193 8.51 8.67 -5.87
C THR A 193 8.04 8.78 -4.44
N THR A 194 7.27 7.79 -3.96
CA THR A 194 6.56 7.85 -2.67
C THR A 194 6.83 6.67 -1.74
N GLY A 195 7.51 5.63 -2.24
CA GLY A 195 7.62 4.36 -1.54
C GLY A 195 6.41 3.44 -1.75
N TYR A 196 5.56 3.74 -2.77
CA TYR A 196 4.40 2.94 -3.21
C TYR A 196 3.61 2.33 -2.05
N ALA A 197 2.95 3.18 -1.26
CA ALA A 197 2.08 2.67 -0.20
C ALA A 197 1.02 1.76 -0.78
N ILE A 198 0.30 2.21 -1.81
CA ILE A 198 -0.74 1.50 -2.57
C ILE A 198 -1.74 0.71 -1.70
N ASN A 199 -1.68 0.91 -0.39
CA ASN A 199 -2.44 0.17 0.62
C ASN A 199 -2.53 1.03 1.89
N PRO A 200 -3.70 1.58 2.23
CA PRO A 200 -3.86 2.41 3.43
C PRO A 200 -3.46 1.70 4.74
N ALA A 201 -3.74 0.41 4.89
CA ALA A 201 -3.40 -0.33 6.11
C ALA A 201 -1.88 -0.57 6.22
N ARG A 202 -1.20 -0.78 5.10
CA ARG A 202 0.26 -0.96 5.01
C ARG A 202 1.03 0.29 5.47
N ASP A 203 0.44 1.48 5.34
CA ASP A 203 1.06 2.72 5.85
C ASP A 203 0.52 3.10 7.24
N LEU A 204 -0.80 3.25 7.38
CA LEU A 204 -1.42 3.78 8.60
C LEU A 204 -1.20 2.86 9.81
N GLY A 205 -1.37 1.55 9.66
CA GLY A 205 -1.18 0.61 10.78
C GLY A 205 0.24 0.65 11.36
N PRO A 206 1.29 0.48 10.55
CA PRO A 206 2.67 0.60 11.02
C PRO A 206 3.03 2.03 11.46
N ARG A 207 2.47 3.09 10.88
CA ARG A 207 2.66 4.48 11.32
C ARG A 207 2.13 4.69 12.75
N ILE A 208 0.97 4.11 13.06
CA ILE A 208 0.43 4.09 14.43
C ILE A 208 1.38 3.30 15.35
N ALA A 209 1.85 2.15 14.93
CA ALA A 209 2.82 1.37 15.70
C ALA A 209 4.12 2.16 15.95
N HIS A 210 4.68 2.84 14.94
CA HIS A 210 5.83 3.72 15.09
C HIS A 210 5.56 4.84 16.11
N PHE A 211 4.37 5.42 16.11
CA PHE A 211 3.99 6.44 17.07
C PHE A 211 3.96 5.92 18.51
N LEU A 212 3.41 4.73 18.72
CA LEU A 212 3.20 4.14 20.05
C LEU A 212 4.46 3.46 20.62
N LEU A 213 5.27 2.82 19.77
CA LEU A 213 6.42 2.01 20.22
C LEU A 213 7.57 2.87 20.74
N PRO A 214 8.31 2.42 21.75
CA PRO A 214 9.41 3.14 22.37
C PRO A 214 10.71 3.01 21.56
N ILE A 215 10.69 3.42 20.29
CA ILE A 215 11.85 3.35 19.40
C ILE A 215 12.83 4.48 19.75
N SER A 216 14.06 4.12 20.08
CA SER A 216 15.10 5.09 20.45
C SER A 216 15.38 6.08 19.31
N GLY A 217 15.24 7.38 19.55
CA GLY A 217 15.53 8.44 18.57
C GLY A 217 14.67 8.40 17.31
N LYS A 218 13.41 7.94 17.39
CA LYS A 218 12.52 7.74 16.24
C LYS A 218 12.07 9.03 15.53
N GLY A 219 12.09 10.16 16.17
CA GLY A 219 11.58 11.42 15.60
C GLY A 219 10.06 11.43 15.42
N SER A 220 9.58 12.21 14.45
CA SER A 220 8.17 12.33 14.10
C SER A 220 7.66 11.13 13.32
N SER A 221 6.38 10.77 13.53
CA SER A 221 5.68 9.77 12.69
C SER A 221 5.09 10.37 11.40
N ASP A 222 5.37 11.63 11.09
CA ASP A 222 4.96 12.35 9.88
C ASP A 222 3.46 12.27 9.57
N TRP A 223 2.64 12.63 10.55
CA TRP A 223 1.17 12.62 10.42
C TRP A 223 0.65 13.57 9.34
N SER A 224 1.40 14.64 9.07
CA SER A 224 1.03 15.59 8.02
C SER A 224 1.03 15.00 6.61
N TYR A 225 1.74 13.88 6.41
CA TYR A 225 1.78 13.14 5.16
C TYR A 225 0.79 11.97 5.10
N ALA A 226 0.33 11.46 6.24
CA ALA A 226 -0.43 10.22 6.36
C ALA A 226 -1.70 10.15 5.49
N TRP A 227 -2.30 11.30 5.12
CA TRP A 227 -3.48 11.35 4.27
C TRP A 227 -3.20 10.91 2.82
N VAL A 228 -1.98 11.12 2.30
CA VAL A 228 -1.59 10.76 0.93
C VAL A 228 -1.69 9.25 0.70
N PRO A 229 -1.03 8.39 1.53
CA PRO A 229 -1.12 6.94 1.39
C PRO A 229 -2.49 6.35 1.80
N ILE A 230 -3.44 7.17 2.23
CA ILE A 230 -4.83 6.77 2.46
C ILE A 230 -5.70 7.15 1.25
N VAL A 231 -5.74 8.43 0.91
CA VAL A 231 -6.64 8.96 -0.12
C VAL A 231 -6.21 8.52 -1.52
N GLY A 232 -4.91 8.59 -1.82
CA GLY A 232 -4.38 8.20 -3.13
C GLY A 232 -4.73 6.76 -3.51
N PRO A 233 -4.42 5.76 -2.65
CA PRO A 233 -4.78 4.39 -2.92
C PRO A 233 -6.28 4.15 -3.06
N ILE A 234 -7.14 4.77 -2.23
CA ILE A 234 -8.59 4.61 -2.33
C ILE A 234 -9.09 5.13 -3.69
N VAL A 235 -8.70 6.35 -4.07
CA VAL A 235 -9.13 6.94 -5.34
C VAL A 235 -8.61 6.13 -6.53
N GLY A 236 -7.32 5.76 -6.50
CA GLY A 236 -6.70 4.96 -7.56
C GLY A 236 -7.31 3.57 -7.69
N GLY A 237 -7.57 2.90 -6.55
CA GLY A 237 -8.17 1.58 -6.53
C GLY A 237 -9.60 1.57 -7.07
N VAL A 238 -10.43 2.51 -6.62
CA VAL A 238 -11.81 2.69 -7.13
C VAL A 238 -11.79 2.93 -8.64
N PHE A 239 -10.91 3.83 -9.11
CA PHE A 239 -10.80 4.09 -10.54
C PHE A 239 -10.33 2.86 -11.33
N GLY A 240 -9.39 2.07 -10.79
CA GLY A 240 -8.92 0.82 -11.41
C GLY A 240 -10.04 -0.20 -11.59
N ALA A 241 -10.89 -0.36 -10.57
CA ALA A 241 -12.05 -1.25 -10.64
C ALA A 241 -13.11 -0.75 -11.63
N LEU A 242 -13.44 0.54 -11.61
CA LEU A 242 -14.39 1.14 -12.57
C LEU A 242 -13.85 1.10 -14.00
N PHE A 243 -12.53 1.29 -14.20
CA PHE A 243 -11.88 1.17 -15.49
C PHE A 243 -12.00 -0.26 -16.03
N TYR A 244 -11.76 -1.27 -15.18
CA TYR A 244 -11.93 -2.65 -15.55
C TYR A 244 -13.38 -2.95 -15.98
N GLN A 245 -14.37 -2.50 -15.20
CA GLN A 245 -15.78 -2.65 -15.58
C GLN A 245 -16.10 -2.00 -16.93
N GLN A 246 -15.65 -0.76 -17.13
CA GLN A 246 -15.95 0.00 -18.34
C GLN A 246 -15.41 -0.66 -19.60
N PHE A 247 -14.14 -1.11 -19.57
CA PHE A 247 -13.44 -1.53 -20.79
C PHE A 247 -13.32 -3.04 -20.96
N PHE A 248 -13.36 -3.83 -19.87
CA PHE A 248 -13.17 -5.27 -19.94
C PHE A 248 -14.48 -6.07 -19.77
N THR A 249 -15.48 -5.52 -19.07
CA THR A 249 -16.78 -6.19 -18.91
C THR A 249 -17.91 -5.50 -19.68
N GLY A 250 -17.66 -4.32 -20.23
CA GLY A 250 -18.67 -3.55 -20.97
C GLY A 250 -19.74 -2.90 -20.08
N THR A 251 -19.51 -2.83 -18.76
CA THR A 251 -20.46 -2.22 -17.81
C THR A 251 -20.26 -0.72 -17.76
N ASN A 252 -21.19 0.04 -18.34
CA ASN A 252 -21.14 1.51 -18.30
C ASN A 252 -21.54 2.02 -16.92
N SER A 253 -20.70 2.89 -16.34
CA SER A 253 -20.97 3.54 -15.05
C SER A 253 -20.66 5.03 -15.12
N ILE A 254 -21.60 5.87 -14.66
CA ILE A 254 -21.35 7.30 -14.53
C ILE A 254 -20.23 7.59 -13.51
N ALA A 255 -20.05 6.71 -12.51
CA ALA A 255 -18.99 6.83 -11.52
C ALA A 255 -17.60 6.80 -12.17
N PHE A 256 -17.41 6.01 -13.25
CA PHE A 256 -16.15 6.00 -14.01
C PHE A 256 -15.78 7.41 -14.50
N TRP A 257 -16.72 8.12 -15.12
CA TRP A 257 -16.49 9.46 -15.64
C TRP A 257 -16.27 10.50 -14.55
N ILE A 258 -17.04 10.41 -13.46
CA ILE A 258 -16.90 11.33 -12.31
C ILE A 258 -15.52 11.16 -11.66
N VAL A 259 -15.13 9.93 -11.32
CA VAL A 259 -13.83 9.67 -10.67
C VAL A 259 -12.68 10.01 -11.63
N GLY A 260 -12.82 9.70 -12.92
CA GLY A 260 -11.85 10.09 -13.94
C GLY A 260 -11.66 11.61 -14.04
N ALA A 261 -12.75 12.39 -14.02
CA ALA A 261 -12.68 13.85 -14.02
C ALA A 261 -11.98 14.40 -12.75
N VAL A 262 -12.26 13.82 -11.59
CA VAL A 262 -11.58 14.19 -10.33
C VAL A 262 -10.08 13.90 -10.42
N ILE A 263 -9.67 12.76 -10.95
CA ILE A 263 -8.26 12.40 -11.11
C ILE A 263 -7.56 13.37 -12.08
N ILE A 264 -8.20 13.71 -13.21
CA ILE A 264 -7.66 14.70 -14.15
C ILE A 264 -7.48 16.05 -13.44
N ALA A 265 -8.46 16.49 -12.64
CA ALA A 265 -8.34 17.74 -11.90
C ALA A 265 -7.18 17.72 -10.89
N ILE A 266 -6.95 16.58 -10.19
CA ILE A 266 -5.80 16.40 -9.29
C ILE A 266 -4.48 16.51 -10.08
N PHE A 267 -4.36 15.85 -11.23
CA PHE A 267 -3.16 15.86 -12.05
C PHE A 267 -2.84 17.25 -12.60
N LEU A 268 -3.86 17.97 -13.07
CA LEU A 268 -3.71 19.36 -13.50
C LEU A 268 -3.32 20.28 -12.34
N GLY A 269 -3.93 20.09 -11.16
CA GLY A 269 -3.57 20.81 -9.95
C GLY A 269 -2.11 20.59 -9.53
N ALA A 270 -1.63 19.35 -9.60
CA ALA A 270 -0.23 19.02 -9.35
C ALA A 270 0.72 19.75 -10.31
N GLN A 271 0.39 19.75 -11.61
CA GLN A 271 1.19 20.46 -12.62
C GLN A 271 1.21 21.97 -12.41
N LEU A 272 0.06 22.55 -12.06
CA LEU A 272 -0.05 24.01 -11.85
C LEU A 272 0.74 24.46 -10.63
N THR A 273 0.69 23.72 -9.52
CA THR A 273 1.43 24.04 -8.30
C THR A 273 2.95 23.93 -8.51
N LEU A 274 3.44 22.92 -9.20
CA LEU A 274 4.85 22.80 -9.58
C LEU A 274 5.34 23.99 -10.41
N ASN A 275 4.53 24.44 -11.36
CA ASN A 275 4.87 25.60 -12.20
C ASN A 275 4.90 26.92 -11.41
N GLN A 276 4.06 27.06 -10.37
CA GLN A 276 4.07 28.23 -9.49
C GLN A 276 5.34 28.25 -8.61
N ASP A 277 5.69 27.13 -8.00
CA ASP A 277 6.89 27.00 -7.17
C ASP A 277 8.16 27.31 -7.98
N SER A 278 8.24 26.85 -9.21
CA SER A 278 9.36 27.15 -10.11
C SER A 278 9.49 28.65 -10.40
N LYS A 279 8.38 29.36 -10.62
CA LYS A 279 8.38 30.82 -10.89
C LYS A 279 8.79 31.63 -9.66
N VAL A 280 8.38 31.22 -8.46
CA VAL A 280 8.75 31.85 -7.18
C VAL A 280 10.25 31.72 -6.95
N ASN A 281 10.80 30.53 -7.12
CA ASN A 281 12.23 30.26 -6.94
C ASN A 281 13.10 31.05 -7.92
N VAL A 282 12.69 31.21 -9.18
CA VAL A 282 13.41 32.03 -10.19
C VAL A 282 13.40 33.52 -9.79
N LYS A 283 12.27 34.06 -9.30
CA LYS A 283 12.19 35.45 -8.83
C LYS A 283 13.07 35.69 -7.62
N GLN A 284 13.09 34.81 -6.64
CA GLN A 284 13.95 34.93 -5.46
C GLN A 284 15.44 34.81 -5.81
N GLY A 285 15.81 33.93 -6.72
CA GLY A 285 17.18 33.79 -7.21
C GLY A 285 17.70 35.04 -7.93
N ASN A 286 16.83 35.76 -8.63
CA ASN A 286 17.19 37.02 -9.32
C ASN A 286 17.31 38.20 -8.33
N ILE A 287 16.52 38.25 -7.25
CA ILE A 287 16.61 39.26 -6.23
C ILE A 287 17.92 39.14 -5.42
N ASN A 288 18.38 37.93 -5.17
CA ASN A 288 19.61 37.67 -4.41
C ASN A 288 20.91 37.86 -5.22
N ARG A 289 20.78 38.12 -6.54
CA ARG A 289 21.92 38.37 -7.46
C ARG A 289 22.04 39.86 -7.88
N ALA A 290 21.07 40.69 -7.51
CA ALA A 290 21.07 42.14 -7.72
C ALA A 290 21.46 42.87 -6.45
#